data_ace4376c712c1acc83a46cd1db0bf1bc
#
_entry.id   ace4376c712c1acc83a46cd1db0bf1bc
#
_cell.length_a   1.000
_cell.length_b   1.000
_cell.length_c   1.000
_cell.angle_alpha   90.00
_cell.angle_beta   90.00
_cell.angle_gamma   90.00
#
_symmetry.space_group_name_H-M   'P 1'
#
loop_
_entity.id
_entity.type
_entity.pdbx_description
1 polymer ?
#
loop_
_entity_poly.entity_id
_entity_poly.type
_entity_poly.pdbx_seq_one_letter_code
_entity_poly.pdbx_strand_id
1 'polypeptide(L)' 'MSTNTPARFREVEPLRLGGRTLAEIRSCYDVRDTLDVRPRYHSIPEARALRDWLTKALPEEKP' A
#
# COMPACT_ATOMS: atom_id res chain seq x y z
N MET A 1 -28.61 7.64 -1.57
CA MET A 1 -27.77 7.96 -2.61
C MET A 1 -26.30 7.79 -2.27
N SER A 2 -25.63 7.00 -3.00
CA SER A 2 -24.25 6.76 -2.69
C SER A 2 -23.38 7.74 -3.42
N THR A 3 -22.42 8.26 -2.74
CA THR A 3 -21.37 9.01 -3.36
C THR A 3 -20.30 8.05 -3.76
N ASN A 4 -19.98 8.04 -4.99
CA ASN A 4 -18.89 7.22 -5.47
C ASN A 4 -17.59 7.88 -5.15
N THR A 5 -17.18 7.74 -3.90
CA THR A 5 -15.86 8.18 -3.53
C THR A 5 -14.88 7.12 -3.97
N PRO A 6 -13.93 7.43 -4.84
CA PRO A 6 -12.96 6.42 -5.26
C PRO A 6 -12.21 5.89 -4.04
N ALA A 7 -11.96 4.60 -4.06
CA ALA A 7 -11.18 4.00 -3.00
C ALA A 7 -9.77 4.56 -3.04
N ARG A 8 -9.25 4.89 -1.89
CA ARG A 8 -7.90 5.43 -1.77
C ARG A 8 -7.14 4.64 -0.75
N PHE A 9 -5.85 4.51 -0.96
CA PHE A 9 -5.00 3.93 0.06
C PHE A 9 -4.97 4.85 1.27
N ARG A 10 -4.83 4.25 2.44
CA ARG A 10 -4.67 5.04 3.64
C ARG A 10 -3.28 5.66 3.65
N GLU A 11 -3.15 6.74 4.37
CA GLU A 11 -1.88 7.41 4.48
C GLU A 11 -0.99 6.60 5.41
N VAL A 12 -0.01 5.92 4.84
CA VAL A 12 0.94 5.11 5.59
C VAL A 12 2.33 5.41 5.08
N GLU A 13 3.30 5.18 5.93
CA GLU A 13 4.68 5.35 5.54
C GLU A 13 5.11 4.23 4.61
N PRO A 14 6.07 4.49 3.72
CA PRO A 14 6.58 3.43 2.86
C PRO A 14 7.10 2.26 3.67
N LEU A 15 6.93 1.06 3.14
CA LEU A 15 7.46 -0.13 3.77
C LEU A 15 8.94 -0.24 3.47
N ARG A 16 9.76 -0.24 4.50
CA ARG A 16 11.21 -0.35 4.36
C ARG A 16 11.73 -1.53 5.14
N LEU A 17 12.62 -2.26 4.51
CA LEU A 17 13.29 -3.39 5.13
C LEU A 17 14.74 -3.40 4.68
N GLY A 18 15.65 -3.50 5.64
CA GLY A 18 17.06 -3.57 5.30
C GLY A 18 17.57 -2.38 4.52
N GLY A 19 17.03 -1.19 4.80
CA GLY A 19 17.45 0.02 4.11
C GLY A 19 16.88 0.17 2.72
N ARG A 20 15.96 -0.71 2.31
CA ARG A 20 15.33 -0.65 0.99
C ARG A 20 13.84 -0.41 1.13
N THR A 21 13.29 0.32 0.20
CA THR A 21 11.85 0.53 0.14
C THR A 21 11.22 -0.59 -0.66
N LEU A 22 10.36 -1.37 -0.03
CA LEU A 22 9.68 -2.48 -0.70
C LEU A 22 8.36 -2.07 -1.30
N ALA A 23 7.67 -1.14 -0.66
CA ALA A 23 6.37 -0.71 -1.15
C ALA A 23 6.11 0.73 -0.71
N GLU A 24 5.42 1.46 -1.56
CA GLU A 24 5.01 2.81 -1.20
C GLU A 24 3.76 3.19 -1.98
N ILE A 25 2.99 4.09 -1.42
CA ILE A 25 1.81 4.61 -2.08
C ILE A 25 2.21 5.90 -2.80
N ARG A 26 1.91 5.96 -4.07
CA ARG A 26 2.18 7.14 -4.87
C ARG A 26 0.90 7.91 -5.09
N SER A 27 1.04 9.21 -5.05
CA SER A 27 -0.10 10.09 -5.24
C SER A 27 0.04 10.83 -6.56
N CYS A 28 -1.07 10.93 -7.26
CA CYS A 28 -1.16 11.76 -8.44
C CYS A 28 -2.33 12.70 -8.21
N TYR A 29 -2.09 13.99 -8.27
CA TYR A 29 -3.13 14.99 -7.99
C TYR A 29 -3.74 14.81 -6.59
N ASP A 30 -2.89 14.51 -5.62
CA ASP A 30 -3.30 14.34 -4.23
C ASP A 30 -4.24 13.14 -4.01
N VAL A 31 -4.24 12.21 -4.92
CA VAL A 31 -5.01 10.98 -4.78
C VAL A 31 -4.06 9.83 -4.53
N ARG A 32 -4.25 9.13 -3.42
CA ARG A 32 -3.42 7.97 -3.06
C ARG A 32 -4.05 6.73 -3.68
N ASP A 33 -3.78 6.54 -4.94
CA ASP A 33 -4.43 5.46 -5.69
C ASP A 33 -3.47 4.52 -6.39
N THR A 34 -2.18 4.72 -6.21
CA THR A 34 -1.19 3.90 -6.91
C THR A 34 -0.22 3.25 -5.94
N LEU A 35 -0.05 1.96 -6.09
CA LEU A 35 0.87 1.19 -5.26
C LEU A 35 2.11 0.85 -6.08
N ASP A 36 3.27 1.13 -5.51
CA ASP A 36 4.56 0.82 -6.10
C ASP A 36 5.24 -0.24 -5.25
N VAL A 37 5.45 -1.42 -5.80
CA VAL A 37 6.05 -2.54 -5.09
C VAL A 37 7.34 -2.95 -5.76
N ARG A 38 8.40 -3.07 -5.00
CA ARG A 38 9.72 -3.44 -5.47
C ARG A 38 10.43 -4.29 -4.43
N PRO A 39 11.33 -5.18 -4.79
CA PRO A 39 11.59 -5.63 -6.15
C PRO A 39 10.54 -6.64 -6.61
N ARG A 40 10.82 -7.26 -7.74
CA ARG A 40 9.87 -8.23 -8.31
C ARG A 40 9.73 -9.49 -7.47
N TYR A 41 10.82 -9.91 -6.82
CA TYR A 41 10.85 -11.13 -6.03
C TYR A 41 11.07 -10.81 -4.57
N HIS A 42 10.37 -11.50 -3.71
CA HIS A 42 10.45 -11.29 -2.27
C HIS A 42 10.67 -12.59 -1.53
N SER A 43 11.45 -12.53 -0.48
CA SER A 43 11.58 -13.64 0.45
C SER A 43 10.31 -13.75 1.28
N ILE A 44 10.18 -14.86 2.03
CA ILE A 44 9.00 -15.04 2.88
C ILE A 44 8.89 -13.95 3.94
N PRO A 45 9.97 -13.56 4.66
CA PRO A 45 9.86 -12.45 5.60
C PRO A 45 9.43 -11.15 4.93
N GLU A 46 9.92 -10.88 3.74
CA GLU A 46 9.52 -9.68 3.01
C GLU A 46 8.05 -9.75 2.61
N ALA A 47 7.61 -10.92 2.18
CA ALA A 47 6.22 -11.10 1.80
C ALA A 47 5.28 -10.91 2.99
N ARG A 48 5.68 -11.39 4.16
CA ARG A 48 4.88 -11.20 5.37
C ARG A 48 4.81 -9.73 5.76
N ALA A 49 5.94 -9.04 5.67
CA ALA A 49 5.96 -7.62 5.97
C ALA A 49 5.07 -6.85 5.00
N LEU A 50 5.12 -7.23 3.72
CA LEU A 50 4.28 -6.59 2.72
C LEU A 50 2.80 -6.84 3.00
N ARG A 51 2.45 -8.07 3.37
CA ARG A 51 1.07 -8.39 3.72
C ARG A 51 0.58 -7.53 4.87
N ASP A 52 1.38 -7.41 5.92
CA ASP A 52 1.00 -6.63 7.10
C ASP A 52 0.90 -5.16 6.75
N TRP A 53 1.82 -4.68 5.94
CA TRP A 53 1.79 -3.29 5.51
C TRP A 53 0.55 -3.00 4.66
N LEU A 54 0.22 -3.93 3.76
CA LEU A 54 -0.98 -3.77 2.93
C LEU A 54 -2.25 -3.76 3.75
N THR A 55 -2.27 -4.53 4.81
CA THR A 55 -3.42 -4.54 5.72
C THR A 55 -3.67 -3.15 6.29
N LYS A 56 -2.62 -2.39 6.51
CA LYS A 56 -2.75 -1.02 7.01
C LYS A 56 -3.04 -0.02 5.89
N ALA A 57 -2.50 -0.27 4.71
CA ALA A 57 -2.61 0.69 3.61
C ALA A 57 -3.94 0.59 2.89
N LEU A 58 -4.50 -0.61 2.81
CA LEU A 58 -5.75 -0.79 2.09
C LEU A 58 -6.92 -0.23 2.87
N PRO A 59 -7.88 0.39 2.18
CA PRO A 59 -9.06 0.88 2.87
C PRO A 59 -9.90 -0.29 3.38
N GLU A 60 -10.66 -0.03 4.42
CA GLU A 60 -11.56 -1.03 4.95
C GLU A 60 -12.60 -1.41 3.90
N GLU A 61 -12.73 -2.69 3.66
CA GLU A 61 -13.77 -3.18 2.78
C GLU A 61 -14.94 -3.65 3.64
N LYS A 62 -16.08 -3.10 3.36
CA LYS A 62 -17.29 -3.56 4.03
C LYS A 62 -18.08 -4.39 3.05
N PRO A 63 -18.54 -5.55 3.50
CA PRO A 63 -19.36 -6.39 2.64
C PRO A 63 -20.68 -5.75 2.27
#